data_0110726f97178dca516774dbfda5697f
#
_entry.id   0110726f97178dca516774dbfda5697f
#
_cell.length_a   1.000
_cell.length_b   1.000
_cell.length_c   1.000
_cell.angle_alpha   90.00
_cell.angle_beta   90.00
_cell.angle_gamma   90.00
#
_symmetry.space_group_name_H-M   'P 1'
#
loop_
_entity.id
_entity.type
_entity.pdbx_description
1 polymer ?
#
loop_
_entity_poly.entity_id
_entity_poly.type
_entity_poly.pdbx_seq_one_letter_code
_entity_poly.pdbx_strand_id
1 'polypeptide(L)'
;MYRRLCSRVSCEIAIWNDRILSLAYANGLNGYGEGVQLYELSPDGAVLSEAPIPEERLQTIGLDCGQCMVAYNDRTRGREWLTCFSPGGGALVSIEGLEGYPGVIPRGSSEFYLLGQHLFSYNSQTLQHEDLGLAPWDLPLYRGACGGLHFLTEAWQTRLLALRDLGGRGLEEVWRLDFAERDQHVGWHGRVEPGQVNFLNLYGDDAWISTHVRTYRVDIRTGQIRAVRARFLPEFLVEGGIGYSLCPGEFRAMDMARGVLLREGPRLSFPLGGEALRCGFKDLLVRDGLLYVSVSLWSSGLYLLAAFDTQAERFVWHDAWGGCSLDSVHIVGDRLIACDGDEVRIYARE
;
A
#
# COMPACT_ATOMS: atom_id res chain seq x y z
N MET A 1 6.51 -22.56 -11.49
CA MET A 1 5.57 -21.67 -12.22
C MET A 1 4.27 -21.58 -11.45
N TYR A 2 3.33 -20.76 -11.92
CA TYR A 2 2.03 -20.65 -11.26
C TYR A 2 0.91 -20.98 -12.24
N ARG A 3 -0.09 -21.70 -11.76
CA ARG A 3 -1.33 -22.03 -12.46
C ARG A 3 -2.50 -21.31 -11.80
N ARG A 4 -3.29 -20.56 -12.58
CA ARG A 4 -4.50 -19.89 -12.07
C ARG A 4 -5.54 -20.92 -11.64
N LEU A 5 -6.01 -20.81 -10.40
CA LEU A 5 -7.04 -21.66 -9.80
C LEU A 5 -8.43 -21.06 -9.97
N CYS A 6 -8.59 -19.79 -9.63
CA CYS A 6 -9.86 -19.10 -9.73
C CYS A 6 -9.67 -17.61 -10.02
N SER A 7 -10.79 -16.96 -10.34
CA SER A 7 -10.90 -15.54 -10.60
C SER A 7 -12.29 -15.08 -10.14
N ARG A 8 -12.36 -13.92 -9.49
CA ARG A 8 -13.61 -13.34 -8.97
C ARG A 8 -13.56 -11.82 -9.10
N VAL A 9 -14.72 -11.20 -9.23
CA VAL A 9 -14.85 -9.74 -9.16
C VAL A 9 -14.47 -9.29 -7.74
N SER A 10 -13.59 -8.30 -7.64
CA SER A 10 -13.14 -7.73 -6.37
C SER A 10 -12.56 -6.34 -6.61
N CYS A 11 -12.89 -5.38 -5.77
CA CYS A 11 -12.30 -4.04 -5.82
C CYS A 11 -11.16 -3.85 -4.80
N GLU A 12 -11.09 -4.69 -3.78
CA GLU A 12 -10.06 -4.63 -2.74
C GLU A 12 -9.92 -5.98 -2.05
N ILE A 13 -8.70 -6.32 -1.68
CA ILE A 13 -8.41 -7.51 -0.89
C ILE A 13 -7.50 -7.20 0.29
N ALA A 14 -7.69 -7.95 1.37
CA ALA A 14 -6.76 -8.03 2.50
C ALA A 14 -6.57 -9.47 2.95
N ILE A 15 -5.41 -9.77 3.48
CA ILE A 15 -5.12 -11.10 4.05
C ILE A 15 -5.30 -11.03 5.57
N TRP A 16 -6.11 -11.94 6.10
CA TRP A 16 -6.40 -12.04 7.51
C TRP A 16 -6.46 -13.48 7.98
N ASN A 17 -5.57 -13.88 8.91
CA ASN A 17 -5.52 -15.25 9.45
C ASN A 17 -5.58 -16.34 8.36
N ASP A 18 -4.70 -16.22 7.37
CA ASP A 18 -4.63 -17.13 6.20
C ASP A 18 -5.91 -17.17 5.34
N ARG A 19 -6.80 -16.20 5.48
CA ARG A 19 -8.00 -16.03 4.67
C ARG A 19 -7.90 -14.77 3.84
N ILE A 20 -8.67 -14.72 2.77
CA ILE A 20 -8.76 -13.57 1.90
C ILE A 20 -10.07 -12.87 2.21
N LEU A 21 -10.01 -11.64 2.70
CA LEU A 21 -11.14 -10.72 2.70
C LEU A 21 -11.17 -10.01 1.34
N SER A 22 -12.33 -9.98 0.71
CA SER A 22 -12.51 -9.40 -0.61
C SER A 22 -13.77 -8.55 -0.64
N LEU A 23 -13.65 -7.33 -1.12
CA LEU A 23 -14.78 -6.45 -1.40
C LEU A 23 -15.09 -6.49 -2.89
N ALA A 24 -16.36 -6.64 -3.25
CA ALA A 24 -16.82 -6.60 -4.63
C ALA A 24 -18.07 -5.73 -4.77
N TYR A 25 -18.15 -4.95 -5.85
CA TYR A 25 -19.40 -4.28 -6.24
C TYR A 25 -20.33 -5.28 -6.93
N ALA A 26 -21.60 -5.30 -6.54
CA ALA A 26 -22.57 -6.30 -7.04
C ALA A 26 -22.79 -6.21 -8.56
N ASN A 27 -22.58 -5.05 -9.17
CA ASN A 27 -22.87 -4.80 -10.60
C ASN A 27 -21.64 -4.53 -11.46
N GLY A 28 -20.43 -4.88 -11.03
CA GLY A 28 -19.22 -4.77 -11.85
C GLY A 28 -18.89 -3.35 -12.33
N LEU A 29 -17.65 -3.02 -12.31
CA LEU A 29 -16.85 -2.04 -13.08
C LEU A 29 -17.25 -0.56 -13.20
N ASN A 30 -18.49 -0.08 -13.02
CA ASN A 30 -18.80 1.35 -13.21
C ASN A 30 -19.93 1.89 -12.31
N GLY A 31 -20.38 1.17 -11.34
CA GLY A 31 -21.55 1.52 -10.58
C GLY A 31 -21.27 1.95 -9.16
N TYR A 32 -21.20 3.23 -8.93
CA TYR A 32 -21.67 3.80 -7.68
C TYR A 32 -23.18 3.52 -7.58
N GLY A 33 -23.58 2.30 -7.31
CA GLY A 33 -25.00 1.98 -7.21
C GLY A 33 -25.24 0.49 -7.25
N GLU A 34 -25.77 -0.05 -6.24
CA GLU A 34 -26.36 -1.36 -5.96
C GLU A 34 -25.37 -2.41 -5.40
N GLY A 35 -25.00 -2.24 -4.13
CA GLY A 35 -24.52 -3.32 -3.29
C GLY A 35 -23.03 -3.59 -3.35
N VAL A 36 -22.38 -3.35 -2.23
CA VAL A 36 -21.06 -3.90 -1.98
C VAL A 36 -21.23 -5.20 -1.22
N GLN A 37 -20.52 -6.23 -1.66
CA GLN A 37 -20.46 -7.52 -0.99
C GLN A 37 -19.10 -7.70 -0.35
N LEU A 38 -19.08 -8.10 0.91
CA LEU A 38 -17.89 -8.53 1.61
C LEU A 38 -17.82 -10.06 1.56
N TYR A 39 -16.77 -10.59 0.99
CA TYR A 39 -16.50 -12.02 0.93
C TYR A 39 -15.34 -12.38 1.85
N GLU A 40 -15.48 -13.50 2.53
CA GLU A 40 -14.37 -14.21 3.14
C GLU A 40 -14.08 -15.44 2.28
N LEU A 41 -12.87 -15.55 1.75
CA LEU A 41 -12.47 -16.63 0.88
C LEU A 41 -11.38 -17.47 1.54
N SER A 42 -11.41 -18.78 1.27
CA SER A 42 -10.25 -19.64 1.56
C SER A 42 -9.07 -19.29 0.63
N PRO A 43 -7.85 -19.76 0.95
CA PRO A 43 -6.71 -19.59 0.06
C PRO A 43 -6.90 -20.21 -1.34
N ASP A 44 -7.80 -21.17 -1.50
CA ASP A 44 -8.16 -21.76 -2.80
C ASP A 44 -9.31 -21.02 -3.51
N GLY A 45 -9.83 -19.94 -2.91
CA GLY A 45 -10.88 -19.10 -3.47
C GLY A 45 -12.31 -19.60 -3.23
N ALA A 46 -12.51 -20.59 -2.38
CA ALA A 46 -13.87 -20.97 -1.96
C ALA A 46 -14.46 -19.90 -1.04
N VAL A 47 -15.72 -19.53 -1.28
CA VAL A 47 -16.46 -18.60 -0.42
C VAL A 47 -16.75 -19.28 0.91
N LEU A 48 -16.25 -18.72 2.00
CA LEU A 48 -16.49 -19.18 3.37
C LEU A 48 -17.66 -18.43 4.00
N SER A 49 -17.74 -17.13 3.74
CA SER A 49 -18.89 -16.29 4.14
C SER A 49 -19.08 -15.16 3.13
N GLU A 50 -20.31 -14.63 3.09
CA GLU A 50 -20.72 -13.54 2.23
C GLU A 50 -21.69 -12.65 2.98
N ALA A 51 -21.52 -11.34 2.87
CA ALA A 51 -22.41 -10.39 3.53
C ALA A 51 -22.53 -9.07 2.77
N PRO A 52 -23.76 -8.53 2.65
CA PRO A 52 -23.96 -7.22 2.04
C PRO A 52 -23.49 -6.11 2.98
N ILE A 53 -22.85 -5.09 2.41
CA ILE A 53 -22.56 -3.83 3.08
C ILE A 53 -23.64 -2.82 2.70
N PRO A 54 -24.29 -2.14 3.65
CA PRO A 54 -25.34 -1.17 3.35
C PRO A 54 -24.82 -0.02 2.47
N GLU A 55 -25.49 0.20 1.35
CA GLU A 55 -25.07 1.08 0.26
C GLU A 55 -25.25 2.57 0.48
N GLU A 56 -26.31 2.95 1.17
CA GLU A 56 -26.84 4.32 1.17
C GLU A 56 -25.88 5.39 1.72
N ARG A 57 -24.65 5.00 2.12
CA ARG A 57 -23.78 5.81 2.96
C ARG A 57 -22.31 5.85 2.56
N LEU A 58 -21.95 5.24 1.41
CA LEU A 58 -20.54 5.06 1.07
C LEU A 58 -19.87 6.35 0.61
N GLN A 59 -18.77 6.73 1.27
CA GLN A 59 -17.75 7.63 0.71
C GLN A 59 -16.51 6.85 0.33
N THR A 60 -16.05 6.00 1.21
CA THR A 60 -14.81 5.20 1.04
C THR A 60 -15.00 3.85 1.71
N ILE A 61 -14.47 2.81 1.10
CA ILE A 61 -14.45 1.46 1.62
C ILE A 61 -13.02 0.97 1.64
N GLY A 62 -12.64 0.26 2.69
CA GLY A 62 -11.35 -0.39 2.78
C GLY A 62 -11.37 -1.61 3.69
N LEU A 63 -10.37 -2.46 3.55
CA LEU A 63 -10.15 -3.65 4.35
C LEU A 63 -8.91 -3.46 5.22
N ASP A 64 -9.14 -3.25 6.50
CA ASP A 64 -8.05 -3.10 7.47
C ASP A 64 -8.36 -3.85 8.77
N CYS A 65 -7.32 -4.21 9.50
CA CYS A 65 -7.45 -4.86 10.81
C CYS A 65 -8.30 -6.12 10.80
N GLY A 66 -8.43 -6.81 9.65
CA GLY A 66 -9.32 -7.96 9.48
C GLY A 66 -10.80 -7.62 9.48
N GLN A 67 -11.15 -6.37 9.24
CA GLN A 67 -12.50 -5.82 9.18
C GLN A 67 -12.69 -5.03 7.91
N CYS A 68 -13.93 -4.94 7.44
CA CYS A 68 -14.31 -3.99 6.41
C CYS A 68 -14.63 -2.65 7.07
N MET A 69 -13.96 -1.60 6.66
CA MET A 69 -14.17 -0.24 7.14
C MET A 69 -14.90 0.58 6.08
N VAL A 70 -16.02 1.16 6.44
CA VAL A 70 -16.84 1.99 5.56
C VAL A 70 -16.93 3.39 6.15
N ALA A 71 -16.30 4.36 5.51
CA ALA A 71 -16.46 5.76 5.86
C ALA A 71 -17.62 6.37 5.07
N TYR A 72 -18.46 7.14 5.74
CA TYR A 72 -19.60 7.81 5.13
C TYR A 72 -19.94 9.13 5.83
N ASN A 73 -20.55 10.04 5.06
CA ASN A 73 -21.08 11.30 5.57
C ASN A 73 -22.59 11.17 5.77
N ASP A 74 -23.06 11.30 7.02
CA ASP A 74 -24.46 11.43 7.31
C ASP A 74 -24.89 12.88 7.06
N ARG A 75 -25.36 13.15 5.84
CA ARG A 75 -25.82 14.48 5.44
C ARG A 75 -26.96 15.02 6.29
N THR A 76 -27.75 14.15 6.93
CA THR A 76 -28.87 14.55 7.78
C THR A 76 -28.40 15.08 9.12
N ARG A 77 -27.25 14.59 9.59
CA ARG A 77 -26.63 15.00 10.87
C ARG A 77 -25.44 15.93 10.68
N GLY A 78 -24.97 16.12 9.44
CA GLY A 78 -23.79 16.93 9.12
C GLY A 78 -22.48 16.36 9.74
N ARG A 79 -22.40 15.04 9.91
CA ARG A 79 -21.30 14.36 10.59
C ARG A 79 -20.77 13.22 9.74
N GLU A 80 -19.49 12.96 9.91
CA GLU A 80 -18.81 11.84 9.25
C GLU A 80 -18.60 10.69 10.21
N TRP A 81 -18.76 9.48 9.69
CA TRP A 81 -18.72 8.24 10.44
C TRP A 81 -17.81 7.24 9.76
N LEU A 82 -17.15 6.41 10.58
CA LEU A 82 -16.53 5.17 10.16
C LEU A 82 -17.28 4.02 10.82
N THR A 83 -17.80 3.08 10.03
CA THR A 83 -18.38 1.84 10.56
C THR A 83 -17.51 0.67 10.15
N CYS A 84 -17.12 -0.14 11.14
CA CYS A 84 -16.40 -1.38 10.93
C CYS A 84 -17.40 -2.55 10.89
N PHE A 85 -17.23 -3.46 9.93
CA PHE A 85 -18.05 -4.65 9.75
C PHE A 85 -17.19 -5.91 9.93
N SER A 86 -17.80 -6.95 10.52
CA SER A 86 -17.16 -8.27 10.57
C SER A 86 -17.11 -8.89 9.18
N PRO A 87 -16.25 -9.91 8.93
CA PRO A 87 -16.31 -10.71 7.71
C PRO A 87 -17.70 -11.30 7.43
N GLY A 88 -18.48 -11.62 8.46
CA GLY A 88 -19.89 -12.05 8.34
C GLY A 88 -20.90 -10.91 8.11
N GLY A 89 -20.45 -9.66 7.92
CA GLY A 89 -21.28 -8.51 7.54
C GLY A 89 -22.06 -7.82 8.67
N GLY A 90 -21.92 -8.27 9.92
CA GLY A 90 -22.50 -7.55 11.06
C GLY A 90 -21.72 -6.26 11.35
N ALA A 91 -22.43 -5.14 11.53
CA ALA A 91 -21.80 -3.91 12.03
C ALA A 91 -21.27 -4.15 13.45
N LEU A 92 -19.98 -3.92 13.64
CA LEU A 92 -19.27 -4.12 14.90
C LEU A 92 -19.27 -2.85 15.74
N VAL A 93 -18.84 -1.74 15.14
CA VAL A 93 -18.68 -0.46 15.79
C VAL A 93 -18.84 0.67 14.78
N SER A 94 -19.41 1.80 15.22
CA SER A 94 -19.43 3.04 14.44
C SER A 94 -18.74 4.15 15.23
N ILE A 95 -17.80 4.85 14.60
CA ILE A 95 -16.97 5.90 15.19
C ILE A 95 -17.28 7.20 14.44
N GLU A 96 -17.65 8.25 15.20
CA GLU A 96 -17.90 9.59 14.67
C GLU A 96 -16.62 10.41 14.65
N GLY A 97 -16.47 11.32 13.68
CA GLY A 97 -15.36 12.29 13.62
C GLY A 97 -14.14 11.82 12.82
N LEU A 98 -14.29 10.73 12.05
CA LEU A 98 -13.28 10.30 11.08
C LEU A 98 -13.72 10.72 9.68
N GLU A 99 -13.09 11.76 9.13
CA GLU A 99 -13.35 12.23 7.77
C GLU A 99 -12.68 11.30 6.75
N GLY A 100 -13.46 10.89 5.75
CA GLY A 100 -12.99 10.02 4.68
C GLY A 100 -12.56 8.63 5.18
N TYR A 101 -11.73 7.92 4.38
CA TYR A 101 -11.10 6.68 4.82
C TYR A 101 -9.91 7.00 5.73
N PRO A 102 -9.93 6.62 7.01
CA PRO A 102 -8.87 6.98 7.93
C PRO A 102 -7.57 6.21 7.61
N GLY A 103 -6.45 6.86 7.83
CA GLY A 103 -5.18 6.14 7.91
C GLY A 103 -5.19 5.19 9.11
N VAL A 104 -4.76 3.95 8.91
CA VAL A 104 -4.66 2.96 9.98
C VAL A 104 -3.20 2.77 10.37
N ILE A 105 -2.88 3.00 11.64
CA ILE A 105 -1.53 2.88 12.18
C ILE A 105 -1.50 1.68 13.14
N PRO A 106 -0.89 0.55 12.77
CA PRO A 106 -0.84 -0.64 13.61
C PRO A 106 0.05 -0.40 14.85
N ARG A 107 -0.41 -0.85 16.01
CA ARG A 107 0.32 -0.85 17.29
C ARG A 107 0.64 -2.27 17.77
N GLY A 108 -0.06 -3.25 17.23
CA GLY A 108 0.06 -4.66 17.56
C GLY A 108 -0.85 -5.48 16.65
N SER A 109 -1.18 -6.71 17.06
CA SER A 109 -2.04 -7.60 16.26
C SER A 109 -3.52 -7.19 16.25
N SER A 110 -3.97 -6.43 17.26
CA SER A 110 -5.37 -6.02 17.40
C SER A 110 -5.55 -4.56 17.85
N GLU A 111 -4.46 -3.84 18.08
CA GLU A 111 -4.49 -2.46 18.49
C GLU A 111 -4.00 -1.54 17.37
N PHE A 112 -4.73 -0.44 17.17
CA PHE A 112 -4.51 0.49 16.07
C PHE A 112 -4.77 1.92 16.52
N TYR A 113 -4.16 2.88 15.82
CA TYR A 113 -4.70 4.22 15.75
C TYR A 113 -5.44 4.38 14.42
N LEU A 114 -6.61 5.01 14.50
CA LEU A 114 -7.36 5.48 13.33
C LEU A 114 -7.13 6.98 13.22
N LEU A 115 -6.58 7.41 12.08
CA LEU A 115 -6.10 8.76 11.87
C LEU A 115 -6.97 9.49 10.83
N GLY A 116 -7.79 10.39 11.30
CA GLY A 116 -8.59 11.33 10.50
C GLY A 116 -8.36 12.76 11.00
N GLN A 117 -9.41 13.56 11.11
CA GLN A 117 -9.35 14.86 11.81
C GLN A 117 -9.03 14.65 13.29
N HIS A 118 -9.58 13.59 13.87
CA HIS A 118 -9.24 13.13 15.21
C HIS A 118 -8.33 11.90 15.14
N LEU A 119 -7.57 11.70 16.18
CA LEU A 119 -6.82 10.48 16.44
C LEU A 119 -7.64 9.61 17.40
N PHE A 120 -7.94 8.38 17.00
CA PHE A 120 -8.60 7.41 17.88
C PHE A 120 -7.66 6.26 18.19
N SER A 121 -7.66 5.78 19.43
CA SER A 121 -7.20 4.43 19.72
C SER A 121 -8.34 3.44 19.43
N TYR A 122 -8.04 2.28 18.84
CA TYR A 122 -9.01 1.27 18.49
C TYR A 122 -8.45 -0.14 18.72
N ASN A 123 -9.26 -1.00 19.33
CA ASN A 123 -8.95 -2.41 19.48
C ASN A 123 -9.97 -3.26 18.72
N SER A 124 -9.50 -3.97 17.69
CA SER A 124 -10.35 -4.74 16.77
C SER A 124 -10.97 -6.01 17.39
N GLN A 125 -10.42 -6.50 18.52
CA GLN A 125 -10.97 -7.67 19.22
C GLN A 125 -12.05 -7.27 20.22
N THR A 126 -11.81 -6.23 21.01
CA THR A 126 -12.75 -5.75 22.04
C THR A 126 -13.74 -4.73 21.48
N LEU A 127 -13.49 -4.19 20.29
CA LEU A 127 -14.24 -3.12 19.64
C LEU A 127 -14.28 -1.81 20.41
N GLN A 128 -13.41 -1.69 21.41
CA GLN A 128 -13.28 -0.46 22.18
C GLN A 128 -12.50 0.58 21.39
N HIS A 129 -12.97 1.80 21.46
CA HIS A 129 -12.27 2.95 20.90
C HIS A 129 -12.34 4.13 21.86
N GLU A 130 -11.34 5.01 21.74
CA GLU A 130 -11.22 6.22 22.55
C GLU A 130 -10.78 7.36 21.62
N ASP A 131 -11.49 8.48 21.68
CA ASP A 131 -11.09 9.71 21.01
C ASP A 131 -9.97 10.37 21.80
N LEU A 132 -8.79 10.46 21.20
CA LEU A 132 -7.59 11.08 21.79
C LEU A 132 -7.48 12.58 21.45
N GLY A 133 -8.47 13.13 20.75
CA GLY A 133 -8.55 14.53 20.38
C GLY A 133 -8.14 14.82 18.93
N LEU A 134 -8.10 16.12 18.60
CA LEU A 134 -7.74 16.58 17.26
C LEU A 134 -6.33 16.11 16.87
N ALA A 135 -6.21 15.54 15.69
CA ALA A 135 -4.92 15.19 15.12
C ALA A 135 -4.18 16.48 14.75
N PRO A 136 -2.93 16.69 15.22
CA PRO A 136 -2.20 17.93 14.98
C PRO A 136 -1.55 18.00 13.58
N TRP A 137 -1.85 17.05 12.69
CA TRP A 137 -1.21 16.91 11.39
C TRP A 137 -2.16 17.28 10.25
N ASP A 138 -1.60 17.92 9.22
CA ASP A 138 -2.35 18.35 8.03
C ASP A 138 -2.31 17.26 6.96
N LEU A 139 -3.46 16.67 6.62
CA LEU A 139 -3.63 15.62 5.62
C LEU A 139 -2.59 14.49 5.77
N PRO A 140 -2.55 13.82 6.93
CA PRO A 140 -1.52 12.81 7.21
C PRO A 140 -1.74 11.54 6.39
N LEU A 141 -0.64 10.97 5.89
CA LEU A 141 -0.62 9.68 5.22
C LEU A 141 0.40 8.76 5.91
N TYR A 142 -0.05 7.63 6.41
CA TYR A 142 0.81 6.63 7.03
C TYR A 142 1.75 5.97 6.01
N ARG A 143 3.04 5.86 6.36
CA ARG A 143 4.09 5.34 5.49
C ARG A 143 4.74 4.06 5.99
N GLY A 144 4.51 3.69 7.25
CA GLY A 144 5.09 2.49 7.84
C GLY A 144 5.69 2.71 9.23
N ALA A 145 6.28 1.65 9.78
CA ALA A 145 6.93 1.69 11.08
C ALA A 145 8.30 1.01 11.05
N CYS A 146 9.25 1.55 11.81
CA CYS A 146 10.58 0.96 11.98
C CYS A 146 11.21 1.44 13.30
N GLY A 147 11.93 0.57 14.00
CA GLY A 147 12.67 0.92 15.22
C GLY A 147 11.80 1.47 16.36
N GLY A 148 10.52 1.07 16.43
CA GLY A 148 9.55 1.57 17.41
C GLY A 148 9.00 2.97 17.11
N LEU A 149 9.20 3.47 15.91
CA LEU A 149 8.65 4.72 15.42
C LEU A 149 7.69 4.47 14.27
N HIS A 150 6.65 5.29 14.16
CA HIS A 150 5.72 5.38 13.06
C HIS A 150 6.09 6.56 12.17
N PHE A 151 5.95 6.40 10.87
CA PHE A 151 6.28 7.43 9.89
C PHE A 151 5.04 7.89 9.15
N LEU A 152 4.85 9.21 9.10
CA LEU A 152 3.76 9.88 8.40
C LEU A 152 4.32 10.91 7.44
N THR A 153 3.67 11.09 6.29
CA THR A 153 3.83 12.31 5.50
C THR A 153 2.62 13.21 5.72
N GLU A 154 2.82 14.52 5.73
CA GLU A 154 1.77 15.54 5.85
C GLU A 154 1.91 16.64 4.81
N ALA A 155 0.95 17.54 4.77
CA ALA A 155 0.94 18.73 3.91
C ALA A 155 1.27 18.38 2.44
N TRP A 156 0.45 17.51 1.85
CA TRP A 156 0.66 17.03 0.48
C TRP A 156 2.00 16.31 0.28
N GLN A 157 2.44 15.56 1.29
CA GLN A 157 3.69 14.81 1.30
C GLN A 157 4.96 15.68 1.29
N THR A 158 4.86 16.96 1.57
CA THR A 158 6.03 17.84 1.63
C THR A 158 6.84 17.68 2.91
N ARG A 159 6.27 17.04 3.93
CA ARG A 159 6.93 16.80 5.22
C ARG A 159 6.87 15.32 5.59
N LEU A 160 7.94 14.85 6.22
CA LEU A 160 8.03 13.53 6.85
C LEU A 160 8.19 13.69 8.34
N LEU A 161 7.37 12.98 9.10
CA LEU A 161 7.39 12.95 10.56
C LEU A 161 7.72 11.55 11.05
N ALA A 162 8.49 11.47 12.13
CA ALA A 162 8.63 10.26 12.93
C ALA A 162 7.93 10.45 14.26
N LEU A 163 7.05 9.53 14.59
CA LEU A 163 6.18 9.56 15.74
C LEU A 163 6.44 8.37 16.65
N ARG A 164 6.35 8.59 17.95
CA ARG A 164 6.44 7.55 18.98
C ARG A 164 5.06 7.28 19.55
N ASP A 165 4.72 6.01 19.73
CA ASP A 165 3.53 5.60 20.47
C ASP A 165 3.72 5.84 21.98
N LEU A 166 2.77 6.52 22.60
CA LEU A 166 2.71 6.79 24.05
C LEU A 166 1.92 5.72 24.81
N GLY A 167 1.93 4.47 24.34
CA GLY A 167 1.24 3.36 25.00
C GLY A 167 -0.29 3.47 24.91
N GLY A 168 -0.82 3.86 23.75
CA GLY A 168 -2.25 4.02 23.50
C GLY A 168 -2.83 5.40 23.87
N ARG A 169 -2.03 6.27 24.47
CA ARG A 169 -2.45 7.63 24.85
C ARG A 169 -2.20 8.67 23.75
N GLY A 170 -1.80 8.25 22.58
CA GLY A 170 -1.51 9.12 21.45
C GLY A 170 -0.13 8.90 20.85
N LEU A 171 0.21 9.77 19.91
CA LEU A 171 1.47 9.79 19.18
C LEU A 171 2.23 11.08 19.49
N GLU A 172 3.52 10.97 19.78
CA GLU A 172 4.42 12.10 20.06
C GLU A 172 5.37 12.27 18.89
N GLU A 173 5.50 13.49 18.36
CA GLU A 173 6.49 13.82 17.35
C GLU A 173 7.89 13.76 17.93
N VAL A 174 8.75 12.92 17.35
CA VAL A 174 10.17 12.80 17.72
C VAL A 174 11.01 13.74 16.89
N TRP A 175 10.76 13.78 15.57
CA TRP A 175 11.41 14.68 14.64
C TRP A 175 10.58 14.88 13.36
N ARG A 176 10.93 15.94 12.62
CA ARG A 176 10.28 16.35 11.38
C ARG A 176 11.31 16.79 10.35
N LEU A 177 11.11 16.45 9.10
CA LEU A 177 11.86 16.97 7.95
C LEU A 177 10.89 17.60 6.94
N ASP A 178 11.23 18.83 6.51
CA ASP A 178 10.50 19.57 5.51
C ASP A 178 11.29 19.61 4.19
N PHE A 179 10.64 19.23 3.10
CA PHE A 179 11.21 19.18 1.76
C PHE A 179 10.64 20.24 0.81
N ALA A 180 9.56 20.94 1.21
CA ALA A 180 8.85 21.87 0.35
C ALA A 180 9.76 22.89 -0.35
N GLU A 181 10.64 23.54 0.43
CA GLU A 181 11.60 24.52 -0.11
C GLU A 181 12.94 23.89 -0.49
N ARG A 182 13.32 22.82 0.20
CA ARG A 182 14.64 22.16 0.03
C ARG A 182 14.78 21.50 -1.33
N ASP A 183 13.72 20.91 -1.85
CA ASP A 183 13.72 20.10 -3.06
C ASP A 183 12.70 20.57 -4.09
N GLN A 184 12.55 21.89 -4.21
CA GLN A 184 11.76 22.50 -5.29
C GLN A 184 12.29 22.02 -6.64
N HIS A 185 11.38 21.75 -7.57
CA HIS A 185 11.71 21.33 -8.92
C HIS A 185 10.76 21.99 -9.92
N VAL A 186 11.16 22.01 -11.19
CA VAL A 186 10.27 22.46 -12.26
C VAL A 186 9.47 21.26 -12.74
N GLY A 187 8.17 21.27 -12.47
CA GLY A 187 7.26 20.26 -12.95
C GLY A 187 7.07 20.28 -14.47
N TRP A 188 6.43 19.27 -14.99
CA TRP A 188 6.24 19.10 -16.44
C TRP A 188 5.40 20.21 -17.10
N HIS A 189 4.63 20.97 -16.33
CA HIS A 189 3.95 22.19 -16.78
C HIS A 189 4.81 23.47 -16.75
N GLY A 190 6.11 23.34 -16.44
CA GLY A 190 7.03 24.48 -16.33
C GLY A 190 6.84 25.33 -15.08
N ARG A 191 6.03 24.90 -14.11
CA ARG A 191 5.85 25.59 -12.82
C ARG A 191 6.81 25.03 -11.78
N VAL A 192 7.22 25.89 -10.84
CA VAL A 192 7.97 25.46 -9.67
C VAL A 192 7.01 24.73 -8.72
N GLU A 193 7.31 23.49 -8.42
CA GLU A 193 6.55 22.64 -7.51
C GLU A 193 7.37 22.41 -6.23
N PRO A 194 6.71 22.28 -5.06
CA PRO A 194 7.39 21.98 -3.82
C PRO A 194 7.99 20.57 -3.84
N GLY A 195 9.05 20.37 -3.08
CA GLY A 195 9.61 19.04 -2.87
C GLY A 195 8.61 18.15 -2.13
N GLN A 196 8.47 16.91 -2.59
CA GLN A 196 7.57 15.92 -2.00
C GLN A 196 8.31 14.60 -1.75
N VAL A 197 7.91 13.87 -0.71
CA VAL A 197 8.38 12.51 -0.43
C VAL A 197 7.67 11.55 -1.37
N ASN A 198 8.37 11.08 -2.39
CA ASN A 198 7.83 10.12 -3.35
C ASN A 198 7.91 8.70 -2.82
N PHE A 199 9.08 8.33 -2.27
CA PHE A 199 9.30 7.01 -1.72
C PHE A 199 9.99 7.09 -0.36
N LEU A 200 9.64 6.13 0.50
CA LEU A 200 10.23 5.93 1.81
C LEU A 200 10.56 4.45 2.00
N ASN A 201 11.84 4.14 2.12
CA ASN A 201 12.32 2.81 2.44
C ASN A 201 12.84 2.81 3.88
N LEU A 202 12.21 2.03 4.76
CA LEU A 202 12.58 1.92 6.17
C LEU A 202 13.33 0.60 6.39
N TYR A 203 14.58 0.68 6.85
CA TYR A 203 15.37 -0.51 7.11
C TYR A 203 16.44 -0.28 8.19
N GLY A 204 16.40 -1.11 9.24
CA GLY A 204 17.34 -1.01 10.38
C GLY A 204 17.24 0.34 11.08
N ASP A 205 18.36 1.05 11.14
CA ASP A 205 18.43 2.39 11.75
C ASP A 205 18.34 3.54 10.71
N ASP A 206 17.96 3.24 9.47
CA ASP A 206 17.92 4.22 8.39
C ASP A 206 16.55 4.34 7.72
N ALA A 207 16.16 5.57 7.43
CA ALA A 207 15.11 5.94 6.49
C ALA A 207 15.74 6.48 5.21
N TRP A 208 15.41 5.87 4.08
CA TRP A 208 15.80 6.33 2.74
C TRP A 208 14.63 7.06 2.13
N ILE A 209 14.75 8.38 2.04
CA ILE A 209 13.69 9.28 1.59
C ILE A 209 14.04 9.77 0.20
N SER A 210 13.21 9.52 -0.78
CA SER A 210 13.38 10.01 -2.14
C SER A 210 12.36 11.08 -2.47
N THR A 211 12.86 12.23 -2.92
CA THR A 211 12.09 13.30 -3.55
C THR A 211 12.30 13.26 -5.07
N HIS A 212 11.71 14.17 -5.82
CA HIS A 212 11.99 14.32 -7.26
C HIS A 212 13.43 14.72 -7.58
N VAL A 213 14.16 15.30 -6.61
CA VAL A 213 15.48 15.90 -6.83
C VAL A 213 16.59 15.06 -6.21
N ARG A 214 16.35 14.54 -5.00
CA ARG A 214 17.40 13.92 -4.17
C ARG A 214 16.91 12.70 -3.44
N THR A 215 17.86 11.91 -2.97
CA THR A 215 17.64 10.86 -1.99
C THR A 215 18.44 11.14 -0.74
N TYR A 216 17.79 11.04 0.40
CA TYR A 216 18.35 11.27 1.72
C TYR A 216 18.46 9.95 2.48
N ARG A 217 19.58 9.72 3.14
CA ARG A 217 19.72 8.70 4.18
C ARG A 217 19.62 9.40 5.52
N VAL A 218 18.66 9.03 6.34
CA VAL A 218 18.31 9.69 7.59
C VAL A 218 18.34 8.68 8.72
N ASP A 219 18.97 9.05 9.84
CA ASP A 219 18.86 8.28 11.08
C ASP A 219 17.41 8.28 11.58
N ILE A 220 16.80 7.10 11.72
CA ILE A 220 15.37 6.99 12.08
C ILE A 220 15.05 7.52 13.47
N ARG A 221 16.00 7.49 14.41
CA ARG A 221 15.77 7.88 15.81
C ARG A 221 15.90 9.38 16.02
N THR A 222 16.78 10.03 15.25
CA THR A 222 17.14 11.44 15.48
C THR A 222 16.71 12.38 14.37
N GLY A 223 16.33 11.87 13.20
CA GLY A 223 16.07 12.68 12.01
C GLY A 223 17.32 13.29 11.38
N GLN A 224 18.52 12.94 11.86
CA GLN A 224 19.76 13.47 11.33
C GLN A 224 20.02 12.92 9.92
N ILE A 225 20.23 13.82 8.97
CA ILE A 225 20.61 13.45 7.60
C ILE A 225 22.07 12.98 7.62
N ARG A 226 22.27 11.68 7.33
CA ARG A 226 23.59 11.04 7.26
C ARG A 226 24.25 11.18 5.90
N ALA A 227 23.45 11.19 4.84
CA ALA A 227 23.91 11.35 3.47
C ALA A 227 22.84 11.94 2.56
N VAL A 228 23.29 12.63 1.50
CA VAL A 228 22.43 13.16 0.43
C VAL A 228 22.99 12.70 -0.90
N ARG A 229 22.15 12.21 -1.78
CA ARG A 229 22.48 11.83 -3.14
C ARG A 229 21.67 12.66 -4.12
N ALA A 230 22.27 13.12 -5.20
CA ALA A 230 21.59 13.89 -6.25
C ALA A 230 20.64 13.03 -7.09
N ARG A 231 20.73 11.70 -6.98
CA ARG A 231 19.94 10.77 -7.78
C ARG A 231 18.71 10.32 -7.00
N PHE A 232 17.55 10.41 -7.65
CA PHE A 232 16.30 9.81 -7.22
C PHE A 232 16.42 8.27 -7.21
N LEU A 233 16.06 7.66 -6.09
CA LEU A 233 15.96 6.21 -5.95
C LEU A 233 14.49 5.80 -5.83
N PRO A 234 14.07 4.67 -6.42
CA PRO A 234 12.72 4.15 -6.30
C PRO A 234 12.45 3.61 -4.89
N GLU A 235 11.22 3.20 -4.67
CA GLU A 235 10.88 2.31 -3.57
C GLU A 235 11.50 0.94 -3.81
N PHE A 236 12.10 0.36 -2.76
CA PHE A 236 12.65 -0.98 -2.79
C PHE A 236 11.79 -1.93 -1.98
N LEU A 237 11.49 -3.07 -2.54
CA LEU A 237 10.94 -4.21 -1.80
C LEU A 237 12.09 -5.01 -1.21
N VAL A 238 12.04 -5.29 0.09
CA VAL A 238 13.21 -5.82 0.82
C VAL A 238 13.02 -7.29 1.16
N GLU A 239 14.01 -8.11 0.79
CA GLU A 239 14.14 -9.50 1.20
C GLU A 239 15.60 -9.80 1.56
N GLY A 240 15.82 -10.45 2.73
CA GLY A 240 17.16 -10.82 3.17
C GLY A 240 18.15 -9.67 3.31
N GLY A 241 17.67 -8.45 3.56
CA GLY A 241 18.50 -7.23 3.66
C GLY A 241 18.89 -6.61 2.32
N ILE A 242 18.45 -7.18 1.21
CA ILE A 242 18.61 -6.62 -0.13
C ILE A 242 17.28 -6.00 -0.56
N GLY A 243 17.30 -4.75 -0.98
CA GLY A 243 16.19 -4.07 -1.63
C GLY A 243 16.23 -4.27 -3.13
N TYR A 244 15.11 -4.65 -3.72
CA TYR A 244 14.95 -4.89 -5.15
C TYR A 244 13.91 -3.94 -5.75
N SER A 245 14.14 -3.46 -6.96
CA SER A 245 13.18 -2.69 -7.73
C SER A 245 13.37 -2.87 -9.23
N LEU A 246 12.26 -2.85 -9.96
CA LEU A 246 12.20 -2.74 -11.43
C LEU A 246 11.62 -1.40 -11.90
N CYS A 247 10.96 -0.66 -11.00
CA CYS A 247 10.43 0.67 -11.30
C CYS A 247 11.56 1.72 -11.28
N PRO A 248 11.70 2.60 -12.29
CA PRO A 248 10.86 2.83 -13.46
C PRO A 248 11.31 2.09 -14.74
N GLY A 249 11.83 0.89 -14.65
CA GLY A 249 12.18 0.07 -15.81
C GLY A 249 13.63 -0.40 -15.87
N GLU A 250 14.39 -0.20 -14.80
CA GLU A 250 15.74 -0.69 -14.62
C GLU A 250 15.80 -1.59 -13.41
N PHE A 251 16.35 -2.80 -13.55
CA PHE A 251 16.55 -3.65 -12.39
C PHE A 251 17.60 -3.04 -11.47
N ARG A 252 17.26 -2.87 -10.21
CA ARG A 252 18.15 -2.39 -9.16
C ARG A 252 18.12 -3.32 -7.97
N ALA A 253 19.30 -3.53 -7.39
CA ALA A 253 19.46 -4.20 -6.12
C ALA A 253 20.36 -3.36 -5.20
N MET A 254 19.93 -3.15 -3.96
CA MET A 254 20.63 -2.33 -2.97
C MET A 254 20.85 -3.09 -1.67
N ASP A 255 22.08 -3.08 -1.13
CA ASP A 255 22.34 -3.46 0.26
C ASP A 255 21.72 -2.39 1.17
N MET A 256 20.62 -2.72 1.82
CA MET A 256 19.86 -1.76 2.62
C MET A 256 20.63 -1.29 3.86
N ALA A 257 21.43 -2.17 4.47
CA ALA A 257 22.20 -1.83 5.66
C ALA A 257 23.33 -0.84 5.34
N ARG A 258 24.04 -1.07 4.24
CA ARG A 258 25.15 -0.20 3.78
C ARG A 258 24.66 0.97 2.94
N GLY A 259 23.46 0.85 2.33
CA GLY A 259 22.93 1.80 1.36
C GLY A 259 23.79 1.86 0.10
N VAL A 260 24.34 0.74 -0.32
CA VAL A 260 25.18 0.62 -1.51
C VAL A 260 24.38 -0.05 -2.60
N LEU A 261 24.30 0.60 -3.77
CA LEU A 261 23.69 0.00 -4.94
C LEU A 261 24.58 -1.14 -5.44
N LEU A 262 24.10 -2.38 -5.34
CA LEU A 262 24.82 -3.60 -5.73
C LEU A 262 24.70 -3.84 -7.23
N ARG A 263 23.51 -3.54 -7.79
CA ARG A 263 23.17 -3.73 -9.19
C ARG A 263 22.38 -2.54 -9.71
N GLU A 264 22.67 -2.16 -10.94
CA GLU A 264 21.88 -1.24 -11.73
C GLU A 264 22.02 -1.68 -13.19
N GLY A 265 20.95 -2.30 -13.69
CA GLY A 265 20.88 -2.83 -15.04
C GLY A 265 20.48 -1.79 -16.08
N PRO A 266 20.56 -2.14 -17.35
CA PRO A 266 19.98 -1.35 -18.43
C PRO A 266 18.45 -1.31 -18.30
N ARG A 267 17.82 -0.38 -19.00
CA ARG A 267 16.37 -0.33 -19.10
C ARG A 267 15.84 -1.63 -19.75
N LEU A 268 14.91 -2.28 -19.04
CA LEU A 268 14.33 -3.53 -19.46
C LEU A 268 13.16 -3.29 -20.42
N SER A 269 12.96 -4.25 -21.30
CA SER A 269 11.74 -4.45 -22.09
C SER A 269 11.14 -5.80 -21.70
N PHE A 270 9.82 -5.94 -21.88
CA PHE A 270 9.14 -7.19 -21.55
C PHE A 270 9.12 -8.13 -22.76
N PRO A 271 9.64 -9.37 -22.66
CA PRO A 271 9.62 -10.33 -23.76
C PRO A 271 8.24 -10.97 -23.87
N LEU A 272 7.48 -10.62 -24.89
CA LEU A 272 6.17 -11.20 -25.17
C LEU A 272 6.12 -11.63 -26.64
N GLY A 273 5.77 -12.91 -26.87
CA GLY A 273 5.65 -13.43 -28.25
C GLY A 273 6.93 -13.38 -29.10
N GLY A 274 8.12 -13.30 -28.45
CA GLY A 274 9.42 -13.15 -29.12
C GLY A 274 9.83 -11.71 -29.39
N GLU A 275 8.99 -10.74 -29.08
CA GLU A 275 9.30 -9.32 -29.23
C GLU A 275 9.67 -8.69 -27.87
N ALA A 276 10.56 -7.68 -27.90
CA ALA A 276 10.96 -6.89 -26.75
C ALA A 276 10.10 -5.63 -26.68
N LEU A 277 9.00 -5.68 -25.92
CA LEU A 277 8.04 -4.58 -25.82
C LEU A 277 8.45 -3.53 -24.79
N ARG A 278 8.26 -2.25 -25.13
CA ARG A 278 8.40 -1.14 -24.17
C ARG A 278 7.26 -1.20 -23.15
N CYS A 279 7.62 -1.08 -21.88
CA CYS A 279 6.67 -1.21 -20.78
C CYS A 279 7.05 -0.32 -19.59
N GLY A 280 6.07 -0.12 -18.72
CA GLY A 280 6.25 0.37 -17.35
C GLY A 280 6.16 -0.78 -16.35
N PHE A 281 6.75 -0.61 -15.18
CA PHE A 281 6.71 -1.59 -14.08
C PHE A 281 6.21 -0.92 -12.80
N LYS A 282 5.42 -1.67 -12.01
CA LYS A 282 5.07 -1.36 -10.62
C LYS A 282 5.48 -2.56 -9.79
N ASP A 283 6.40 -2.37 -8.87
CA ASP A 283 6.86 -3.40 -7.95
C ASP A 283 5.75 -3.70 -6.93
N LEU A 284 5.44 -4.96 -6.68
CA LEU A 284 4.31 -5.37 -5.85
C LEU A 284 4.75 -6.20 -4.64
N LEU A 285 5.63 -7.18 -4.84
CA LEU A 285 6.09 -8.10 -3.80
C LEU A 285 7.45 -8.70 -4.17
N VAL A 286 8.33 -8.92 -3.19
CA VAL A 286 9.50 -9.79 -3.35
C VAL A 286 9.39 -10.98 -2.39
N ARG A 287 9.60 -12.19 -2.92
CA ARG A 287 9.56 -13.41 -2.13
C ARG A 287 10.36 -14.54 -2.78
N ASP A 288 11.20 -15.21 -2.00
CA ASP A 288 12.04 -16.35 -2.44
C ASP A 288 12.90 -16.01 -3.69
N GLY A 289 13.47 -14.80 -3.73
CA GLY A 289 14.26 -14.31 -4.87
C GLY A 289 13.45 -13.96 -6.13
N LEU A 290 12.12 -13.97 -6.06
CA LEU A 290 11.25 -13.53 -7.15
C LEU A 290 10.64 -12.15 -6.82
N LEU A 291 10.77 -11.22 -7.76
CA LEU A 291 10.11 -9.93 -7.72
C LEU A 291 8.85 -9.99 -8.58
N TYR A 292 7.69 -9.85 -7.94
CA TYR A 292 6.39 -9.80 -8.61
C TYR A 292 6.07 -8.36 -8.98
N VAL A 293 5.70 -8.16 -10.23
CA VAL A 293 5.47 -6.82 -10.78
C VAL A 293 4.21 -6.77 -11.63
N SER A 294 3.53 -5.63 -11.60
CA SER A 294 2.58 -5.26 -12.66
C SER A 294 3.35 -4.66 -13.83
N VAL A 295 3.14 -5.20 -15.00
CA VAL A 295 3.76 -4.74 -16.26
C VAL A 295 2.68 -4.08 -17.11
N SER A 296 2.86 -2.81 -17.47
CA SER A 296 1.98 -2.09 -18.40
C SER A 296 2.63 -2.04 -19.78
N LEU A 297 2.02 -2.67 -20.78
CA LEU A 297 2.50 -2.67 -22.16
C LEU A 297 1.95 -1.47 -22.92
N TRP A 298 2.79 -0.48 -23.21
CA TRP A 298 2.37 0.81 -23.77
C TRP A 298 1.76 0.74 -25.16
N SER A 299 2.17 -0.25 -25.97
CA SER A 299 1.68 -0.42 -27.34
C SER A 299 0.28 -1.03 -27.44
N SER A 300 -0.13 -1.83 -26.45
CA SER A 300 -1.39 -2.58 -26.47
C SER A 300 -2.38 -2.16 -25.40
N GLY A 301 -1.96 -1.37 -24.40
CA GLY A 301 -2.76 -1.08 -23.22
C GLY A 301 -3.00 -2.31 -22.32
N LEU A 302 -2.27 -3.39 -22.54
CA LEU A 302 -2.41 -4.63 -21.79
C LEU A 302 -1.57 -4.56 -20.50
N TYR A 303 -2.12 -5.09 -19.43
CA TYR A 303 -1.42 -5.30 -18.17
C TYR A 303 -1.12 -6.78 -17.95
N LEU A 304 0.01 -7.05 -17.30
CA LEU A 304 0.43 -8.40 -16.96
C LEU A 304 0.84 -8.43 -15.49
N LEU A 305 0.59 -9.55 -14.81
CA LEU A 305 1.32 -9.92 -13.61
C LEU A 305 2.53 -10.74 -14.05
N ALA A 306 3.72 -10.36 -13.63
CA ALA A 306 4.94 -11.07 -13.97
C ALA A 306 5.83 -11.34 -12.76
N ALA A 307 6.60 -12.44 -12.81
CA ALA A 307 7.64 -12.76 -11.85
C ALA A 307 9.01 -12.63 -12.53
N PHE A 308 9.87 -11.83 -11.91
CA PHE A 308 11.25 -11.58 -12.31
C PHE A 308 12.19 -12.28 -11.33
N ASP A 309 13.04 -13.15 -11.81
CA ASP A 309 14.10 -13.80 -11.03
C ASP A 309 15.24 -12.80 -10.80
N THR A 310 15.46 -12.44 -9.53
CA THR A 310 16.45 -11.43 -9.15
C THR A 310 17.90 -11.89 -9.29
N GLN A 311 18.13 -13.22 -9.34
CA GLN A 311 19.49 -13.79 -9.54
C GLN A 311 19.78 -14.00 -11.02
N ALA A 312 18.81 -14.56 -11.76
CA ALA A 312 18.94 -14.79 -13.19
C ALA A 312 18.71 -13.51 -14.03
N GLU A 313 18.22 -12.45 -13.40
CA GLU A 313 17.90 -11.14 -14.00
C GLU A 313 16.99 -11.26 -15.25
N ARG A 314 15.95 -12.10 -15.15
CA ARG A 314 15.01 -12.33 -16.25
C ARG A 314 13.61 -12.65 -15.75
N PHE A 315 12.62 -12.38 -16.60
CA PHE A 315 11.25 -12.82 -16.35
C PHE A 315 11.14 -14.34 -16.50
N VAL A 316 10.53 -15.01 -15.52
CA VAL A 316 10.39 -16.46 -15.47
C VAL A 316 8.94 -16.92 -15.58
N TRP A 317 7.99 -16.02 -15.35
CA TRP A 317 6.56 -16.30 -15.45
C TRP A 317 5.77 -15.02 -15.68
N HIS A 318 4.60 -15.12 -16.32
CA HIS A 318 3.61 -14.05 -16.41
C HIS A 318 2.20 -14.61 -16.67
N ASP A 319 1.19 -13.80 -16.33
CA ASP A 319 -0.21 -13.99 -16.71
C ASP A 319 -0.79 -12.67 -17.22
N ALA A 320 -1.62 -12.74 -18.27
CA ALA A 320 -2.25 -11.57 -18.85
C ALA A 320 -3.44 -11.12 -17.98
N TRP A 321 -3.50 -9.83 -17.70
CA TRP A 321 -4.61 -9.17 -17.03
C TRP A 321 -5.35 -8.26 -17.99
N GLY A 322 -6.60 -7.86 -17.63
CA GLY A 322 -7.40 -6.97 -18.47
C GLY A 322 -6.86 -5.53 -18.54
N GLY A 323 -7.74 -4.55 -18.48
CA GLY A 323 -7.42 -3.16 -18.75
C GLY A 323 -6.86 -2.33 -17.58
N CYS A 324 -6.59 -2.92 -16.40
CA CYS A 324 -6.15 -2.18 -15.22
C CYS A 324 -4.79 -2.65 -14.68
N SER A 325 -4.05 -1.72 -14.06
CA SER A 325 -2.81 -2.04 -13.34
C SER A 325 -3.15 -2.82 -12.08
N LEU A 326 -2.34 -3.82 -11.75
CA LEU A 326 -2.50 -4.53 -10.49
C LEU A 326 -2.20 -3.61 -9.29
N ASP A 327 -3.03 -3.73 -8.26
CA ASP A 327 -2.91 -2.93 -7.05
C ASP A 327 -2.16 -3.65 -5.95
N SER A 328 -2.38 -4.95 -5.80
CA SER A 328 -1.76 -5.74 -4.75
C SER A 328 -1.47 -7.18 -5.15
N VAL A 329 -0.44 -7.74 -4.51
CA VAL A 329 -0.06 -9.15 -4.60
C VAL A 329 0.30 -9.65 -3.21
N HIS A 330 -0.22 -10.83 -2.85
CA HIS A 330 0.03 -11.49 -1.57
C HIS A 330 0.42 -12.95 -1.78
N ILE A 331 1.14 -13.52 -0.83
CA ILE A 331 1.41 -14.96 -0.77
C ILE A 331 0.85 -15.50 0.55
N VAL A 332 -0.04 -16.49 0.45
CA VAL A 332 -0.64 -17.21 1.57
C VAL A 332 -0.35 -18.69 1.39
N GLY A 333 0.51 -19.25 2.24
CA GLY A 333 1.04 -20.58 2.03
C GLY A 333 1.77 -20.72 0.69
N ASP A 334 1.27 -21.60 -0.18
CA ASP A 334 1.76 -21.84 -1.54
C ASP A 334 0.90 -21.12 -2.62
N ARG A 335 -0.01 -20.25 -2.22
CA ARG A 335 -0.90 -19.51 -3.12
C ARG A 335 -0.40 -18.09 -3.34
N LEU A 336 -0.38 -17.68 -4.60
CA LEU A 336 -0.19 -16.30 -5.03
C LEU A 336 -1.57 -15.70 -5.30
N ILE A 337 -1.86 -14.57 -4.68
CA ILE A 337 -3.14 -13.87 -4.77
C ILE A 337 -2.87 -12.48 -5.30
N ALA A 338 -3.54 -12.08 -6.37
CA ALA A 338 -3.37 -10.79 -7.00
C ALA A 338 -4.71 -10.10 -7.25
N CYS A 339 -4.74 -8.77 -7.16
CA CYS A 339 -5.93 -7.94 -7.38
C CYS A 339 -5.56 -6.69 -8.19
N ASP A 340 -6.44 -6.29 -9.11
CA ASP A 340 -6.29 -5.08 -9.93
C ASP A 340 -7.37 -4.02 -9.67
N GLY A 341 -8.15 -4.17 -8.60
CA GLY A 341 -9.29 -3.29 -8.31
C GLY A 341 -10.60 -3.72 -8.96
N ASP A 342 -10.58 -4.66 -9.90
CA ASP A 342 -11.75 -5.19 -10.58
C ASP A 342 -11.90 -6.70 -10.39
N GLU A 343 -10.77 -7.38 -10.26
CA GLU A 343 -10.71 -8.84 -10.20
C GLU A 343 -9.65 -9.31 -9.19
N VAL A 344 -9.95 -10.37 -8.44
CA VAL A 344 -8.96 -11.15 -7.70
C VAL A 344 -8.69 -12.46 -8.41
N ARG A 345 -7.43 -12.81 -8.59
CA ARG A 345 -6.98 -14.10 -9.12
C ARG A 345 -6.11 -14.82 -8.11
N ILE A 346 -6.33 -16.11 -8.01
CA ILE A 346 -5.59 -17.01 -7.12
C ILE A 346 -4.87 -18.04 -7.96
N TYR A 347 -3.60 -18.23 -7.67
CA TYR A 347 -2.70 -19.14 -8.39
C TYR A 347 -2.07 -20.15 -7.42
N ALA A 348 -1.93 -21.39 -7.86
CA ALA A 348 -1.12 -22.40 -7.19
C ALA A 348 0.30 -22.43 -7.75
N ARG A 349 1.28 -22.60 -6.91
CA ARG A 349 2.66 -22.89 -7.33
C ARG A 349 2.73 -24.32 -7.87
N GLU A 350 3.26 -24.49 -9.10
CA GLU A 350 3.51 -25.79 -9.74
C GLU A 350 4.92 -26.31 -9.43
#